data_4335d19bcf0727ec7e2a6ef2d0e43ab2
#
_entry.id   4335d19bcf0727ec7e2a6ef2d0e43ab2
#
_cell.length_a   1.000
_cell.length_b   1.000
_cell.length_c   1.000
_cell.angle_alpha   90.00
_cell.angle_beta   90.00
_cell.angle_gamma   90.00
#
_symmetry.space_group_name_H-M   'P 1'
#
loop_
_entity.id
_entity.type
_entity.pdbx_description
1 polymer ?
#
loop_
_entity_poly.entity_id
_entity_poly.type
_entity_poly.pdbx_seq_one_letter_code
_entity_poly.pdbx_strand_id
1 'polypeptide(L)'
;MPHALFTEITRTIKGSLARFLAIAGIVALGCGFFAGLKMASPDMQEAAHTFYANQHLYDLRVISTLGLSEKDVSALASVEGVEAVMPSRTVDVMATLTSSQSTARVSSFRPGELNQPIVVEGRLPQGPYECVMSADPKKRADISLGQQIELPDTSNGVHLKGGSYTVVGFVNAPTYPYVSNFGTTSLGNGIVQQFVYVTEDAFADDDPYTEVYVTVQGATRYKSGSSAYQSAVDSVAERITQMNPSLAALRLQELKDDAQTQVDEARQKLEQSRQEAADKLGDAQKKLDDAEAQISAQQQKLDDGQKQYDTGRQQLTASRYSAEQQFAQAEAQITASEAQIAQGTAELSAGEAQYQAGLAAYNAGQATFTQQKSAFEAGRDAFLSGLAAQGITASTLEEAQQQLSALGLPTSQADALLATQAQISAAEAELASQQQALAAAREELDQRTAQLHEAESQVAQARQDLSEARSATADQLSAAQEKLAASLSRLNAGQTALQSAEAQTTEGRQSLEEQRTKVEKQLADGQKELDEAQKKIDELKEPDVYVLDRTKEIGIAAYQADSERINDIANVFPLMFFLVAALVSLTSMT
;
A
#
# COMPACT_ATOMS: atom_id res chain seq x y z
N MET A 1 -31.00 -71.20 22.72
CA MET A 1 -30.25 -70.26 23.57
C MET A 1 -30.47 -68.77 23.30
N PRO A 2 -30.72 -68.26 22.06
CA PRO A 2 -30.88 -66.85 21.86
C PRO A 2 -32.15 -66.21 22.46
N HIS A 3 -33.24 -66.91 22.55
CA HIS A 3 -34.52 -66.38 23.08
C HIS A 3 -34.51 -66.09 24.60
N ALA A 4 -33.85 -66.96 25.39
CA ALA A 4 -33.78 -66.73 26.86
C ALA A 4 -32.96 -65.49 27.21
N LEU A 5 -31.84 -65.30 26.53
CA LEU A 5 -30.95 -64.15 26.70
C LEU A 5 -31.64 -62.84 26.30
N PHE A 6 -32.42 -62.84 25.23
CA PHE A 6 -33.21 -61.68 24.77
C PHE A 6 -34.34 -61.34 25.72
N THR A 7 -35.00 -62.37 26.32
CA THR A 7 -36.06 -62.15 27.31
C THR A 7 -35.50 -61.59 28.62
N GLU A 8 -34.31 -62.04 29.03
CA GLU A 8 -33.64 -61.57 30.24
C GLU A 8 -33.14 -60.14 30.09
N ILE A 9 -32.52 -59.81 28.93
CA ILE A 9 -32.13 -58.44 28.59
C ILE A 9 -33.34 -57.49 28.59
N THR A 10 -34.47 -57.90 27.99
CA THR A 10 -35.69 -57.10 27.92
C THR A 10 -36.32 -56.89 29.29
N ARG A 11 -36.21 -57.86 30.17
CA ARG A 11 -36.72 -57.81 31.54
C ARG A 11 -35.86 -56.88 32.42
N THR A 12 -34.55 -56.94 32.27
CA THR A 12 -33.57 -56.09 32.94
C THR A 12 -33.74 -54.62 32.51
N ILE A 13 -33.92 -54.39 31.21
CA ILE A 13 -34.21 -53.06 30.67
C ILE A 13 -35.52 -52.46 31.23
N LYS A 14 -36.60 -53.26 31.26
CA LYS A 14 -37.87 -52.83 31.81
C LYS A 14 -37.81 -52.58 33.32
N GLY A 15 -37.00 -53.29 34.07
CA GLY A 15 -36.80 -53.13 35.51
C GLY A 15 -35.94 -51.89 35.86
N SER A 16 -35.16 -51.41 34.94
CA SER A 16 -34.27 -50.22 35.11
C SER A 16 -34.42 -49.18 33.97
N LEU A 17 -35.66 -49.04 33.49
CA LEU A 17 -35.97 -48.24 32.29
C LEU A 17 -35.40 -46.80 32.34
N ALA A 18 -35.49 -46.15 33.51
CA ALA A 18 -34.96 -44.82 33.68
C ALA A 18 -33.43 -44.76 33.50
N ARG A 19 -32.71 -45.74 34.05
CA ARG A 19 -31.25 -45.87 33.88
C ARG A 19 -30.86 -46.19 32.44
N PHE A 20 -31.60 -47.15 31.82
CA PHE A 20 -31.38 -47.50 30.42
C PHE A 20 -31.60 -46.30 29.50
N LEU A 21 -32.71 -45.53 29.70
CA LEU A 21 -32.99 -44.33 28.91
C LEU A 21 -31.97 -43.23 29.16
N ALA A 22 -31.47 -43.05 30.38
CA ALA A 22 -30.43 -42.10 30.67
C ALA A 22 -29.12 -42.46 29.96
N ILE A 23 -28.67 -43.68 30.04
CA ILE A 23 -27.45 -44.16 29.35
C ILE A 23 -27.63 -44.13 27.83
N ALA A 24 -28.77 -44.61 27.33
CA ALA A 24 -29.07 -44.58 25.90
C ALA A 24 -29.16 -43.13 25.36
N GLY A 25 -29.77 -42.23 26.15
CA GLY A 25 -29.83 -40.82 25.82
C GLY A 25 -28.46 -40.16 25.76
N ILE A 26 -27.56 -40.44 26.72
CA ILE A 26 -26.20 -39.92 26.74
C ILE A 26 -25.40 -40.45 25.54
N VAL A 27 -25.51 -41.73 25.26
CA VAL A 27 -24.83 -42.36 24.12
C VAL A 27 -25.38 -41.81 22.79
N ALA A 28 -26.71 -41.69 22.67
CA ALA A 28 -27.33 -41.16 21.45
C ALA A 28 -26.96 -39.71 21.23
N LEU A 29 -26.95 -38.87 22.28
CA LEU A 29 -26.54 -37.47 22.22
C LEU A 29 -25.04 -37.37 21.84
N GLY A 30 -24.21 -38.20 22.49
CA GLY A 30 -22.77 -38.26 22.19
C GLY A 30 -22.47 -38.67 20.76
N CYS A 31 -23.13 -39.71 20.26
CA CYS A 31 -22.97 -40.18 18.87
C CYS A 31 -23.51 -39.17 17.86
N GLY A 32 -24.69 -38.56 18.14
CA GLY A 32 -25.29 -37.56 17.25
C GLY A 32 -24.47 -36.28 17.18
N PHE A 33 -24.01 -35.82 18.33
CA PHE A 33 -23.17 -34.62 18.40
C PHE A 33 -21.79 -34.89 17.74
N PHE A 34 -21.21 -36.04 17.97
CA PHE A 34 -19.97 -36.46 17.30
C PHE A 34 -20.13 -36.52 15.79
N ALA A 35 -21.19 -37.17 15.30
CA ALA A 35 -21.43 -37.26 13.87
C ALA A 35 -21.61 -35.86 13.25
N GLY A 36 -22.39 -35.01 13.89
CA GLY A 36 -22.59 -33.63 13.44
C GLY A 36 -21.30 -32.82 13.40
N LEU A 37 -20.50 -32.88 14.47
CA LEU A 37 -19.20 -32.18 14.49
C LEU A 37 -18.21 -32.75 13.47
N LYS A 38 -18.20 -34.08 13.30
CA LYS A 38 -17.34 -34.76 12.31
C LYS A 38 -17.70 -34.42 10.87
N MET A 39 -18.97 -34.15 10.59
CA MET A 39 -19.41 -33.72 9.27
C MET A 39 -19.19 -32.23 9.03
N ALA A 40 -19.18 -31.40 10.06
CA ALA A 40 -19.11 -29.94 9.90
C ALA A 40 -17.83 -29.49 9.17
N SER A 41 -16.65 -29.99 9.56
CA SER A 41 -15.40 -29.60 8.89
C SER A 41 -15.32 -30.06 7.42
N PRO A 42 -15.63 -31.32 7.07
CA PRO A 42 -15.74 -31.75 5.67
C PRO A 42 -16.75 -30.93 4.85
N ASP A 43 -17.90 -30.60 5.42
CA ASP A 43 -18.94 -29.79 4.75
C ASP A 43 -18.46 -28.35 4.51
N MET A 44 -17.80 -27.74 5.50
CA MET A 44 -17.16 -26.44 5.33
C MET A 44 -16.12 -26.45 4.21
N GLN A 45 -15.26 -27.47 4.19
CA GLN A 45 -14.22 -27.59 3.14
C GLN A 45 -14.84 -27.81 1.76
N GLU A 46 -15.90 -28.61 1.65
CA GLU A 46 -16.62 -28.85 0.39
C GLU A 46 -17.32 -27.58 -0.10
N ALA A 47 -17.97 -26.87 0.81
CA ALA A 47 -18.62 -25.58 0.50
C ALA A 47 -17.59 -24.55 0.01
N ALA A 48 -16.44 -24.44 0.69
CA ALA A 48 -15.35 -23.56 0.27
C ALA A 48 -14.79 -23.99 -1.08
N HIS A 49 -14.52 -25.27 -1.29
CA HIS A 49 -14.01 -25.79 -2.56
C HIS A 49 -14.96 -25.46 -3.72
N THR A 50 -16.25 -25.75 -3.55
CA THR A 50 -17.28 -25.44 -4.55
C THR A 50 -17.37 -23.94 -4.83
N PHE A 51 -17.33 -23.11 -3.77
CA PHE A 51 -17.34 -21.67 -3.90
C PHE A 51 -16.13 -21.15 -4.66
N TYR A 52 -14.93 -21.60 -4.29
CA TYR A 52 -13.69 -21.16 -4.95
C TYR A 52 -13.62 -21.61 -6.41
N ALA A 53 -14.05 -22.83 -6.71
CA ALA A 53 -14.09 -23.34 -8.07
C ALA A 53 -15.08 -22.53 -8.95
N ASN A 54 -16.28 -22.28 -8.43
CA ASN A 54 -17.31 -21.53 -9.18
C ASN A 54 -16.93 -20.06 -9.43
N GLN A 55 -16.14 -19.46 -8.53
CA GLN A 55 -15.70 -18.07 -8.66
C GLN A 55 -14.31 -17.95 -9.30
N HIS A 56 -13.76 -19.03 -9.80
CA HIS A 56 -12.43 -19.07 -10.42
C HIS A 56 -11.35 -18.44 -9.54
N LEU A 57 -11.36 -18.77 -8.23
CA LEU A 57 -10.39 -18.21 -7.31
C LEU A 57 -8.99 -18.68 -7.67
N TYR A 58 -8.05 -17.76 -7.70
CA TYR A 58 -6.63 -18.05 -7.97
C TYR A 58 -6.07 -19.13 -7.03
N ASP A 59 -5.04 -19.86 -7.45
CA ASP A 59 -4.29 -20.80 -6.62
C ASP A 59 -3.03 -20.18 -6.05
N LEU A 60 -2.35 -19.35 -6.85
CA LEU A 60 -1.14 -18.63 -6.47
C LEU A 60 -1.29 -17.14 -6.77
N ARG A 61 -0.64 -16.33 -5.97
CA ARG A 61 -0.50 -14.89 -6.17
C ARG A 61 0.98 -14.54 -6.18
N VAL A 62 1.44 -13.94 -7.27
CA VAL A 62 2.81 -13.45 -7.42
C VAL A 62 2.80 -11.96 -7.22
N ILE A 63 3.64 -11.48 -6.32
CA ILE A 63 3.82 -10.06 -6.02
C ILE A 63 5.30 -9.70 -6.11
N SER A 64 5.59 -8.45 -6.49
CA SER A 64 6.96 -7.95 -6.60
C SER A 64 7.06 -6.58 -5.92
N THR A 65 8.18 -6.32 -5.25
CA THR A 65 8.41 -5.03 -4.58
C THR A 65 8.54 -3.84 -5.54
N LEU A 66 8.86 -4.10 -6.82
CA LEU A 66 8.93 -3.08 -7.89
C LEU A 66 7.86 -3.28 -8.97
N GLY A 67 6.80 -4.01 -8.63
CA GLY A 67 5.74 -4.35 -9.56
C GLY A 67 6.16 -5.39 -10.62
N LEU A 68 5.22 -5.77 -11.46
CA LEU A 68 5.35 -6.77 -12.52
C LEU A 68 4.98 -6.13 -13.86
N SER A 69 5.70 -6.48 -14.91
CA SER A 69 5.47 -6.00 -16.27
C SER A 69 4.62 -6.99 -17.09
N GLU A 70 4.18 -6.58 -18.27
CA GLU A 70 3.52 -7.47 -19.24
C GLU A 70 4.42 -8.67 -19.65
N LYS A 71 5.74 -8.48 -19.65
CA LYS A 71 6.68 -9.57 -19.94
C LYS A 71 6.71 -10.58 -18.80
N ASP A 72 6.64 -10.10 -17.55
CA ASP A 72 6.55 -10.99 -16.39
C ASP A 72 5.26 -11.79 -16.41
N VAL A 73 4.12 -11.16 -16.75
CA VAL A 73 2.82 -11.85 -16.92
C VAL A 73 2.92 -12.93 -17.99
N SER A 74 3.52 -12.61 -19.13
CA SER A 74 3.73 -13.56 -20.24
C SER A 74 4.66 -14.71 -19.84
N ALA A 75 5.72 -14.42 -19.08
CA ALA A 75 6.63 -15.42 -18.55
C ALA A 75 5.93 -16.37 -17.58
N LEU A 76 5.12 -15.84 -16.65
CA LEU A 76 4.31 -16.63 -15.73
C LEU A 76 3.30 -17.51 -16.46
N ALA A 77 2.66 -17.00 -17.50
CA ALA A 77 1.71 -17.78 -18.33
C ALA A 77 2.38 -18.96 -19.06
N SER A 78 3.68 -18.87 -19.32
CA SER A 78 4.45 -19.93 -20.00
C SER A 78 4.93 -21.03 -19.08
N VAL A 79 4.77 -20.90 -17.75
CA VAL A 79 5.23 -21.90 -16.78
C VAL A 79 4.42 -23.18 -16.90
N GLU A 80 5.10 -24.32 -16.98
CA GLU A 80 4.44 -25.63 -17.03
C GLU A 80 3.56 -25.87 -15.80
N GLY A 81 2.30 -26.16 -16.05
CA GLY A 81 1.29 -26.40 -15.01
C GLY A 81 0.50 -25.15 -14.63
N VAL A 82 0.80 -24.01 -15.20
CA VAL A 82 -0.06 -22.81 -15.15
C VAL A 82 -1.22 -23.01 -16.13
N GLU A 83 -2.45 -22.76 -15.69
CA GLU A 83 -3.66 -22.84 -16.51
C GLU A 83 -4.05 -21.45 -17.05
N ALA A 84 -4.08 -20.47 -16.16
CA ALA A 84 -4.38 -19.08 -16.51
C ALA A 84 -3.63 -18.12 -15.59
N VAL A 85 -3.38 -16.91 -16.10
CA VAL A 85 -2.83 -15.80 -15.35
C VAL A 85 -3.73 -14.58 -15.51
N MET A 86 -3.87 -13.82 -14.44
CA MET A 86 -4.61 -12.55 -14.46
C MET A 86 -3.79 -11.49 -13.70
N PRO A 87 -3.22 -10.53 -14.40
CA PRO A 87 -2.56 -9.39 -13.75
C PRO A 87 -3.60 -8.48 -13.10
N SER A 88 -3.22 -7.84 -12.02
CA SER A 88 -4.07 -6.90 -11.29
C SER A 88 -3.25 -5.74 -10.72
N ARG A 89 -3.87 -4.58 -10.70
CA ARG A 89 -3.38 -3.40 -10.00
C ARG A 89 -4.19 -3.23 -8.73
N THR A 90 -3.49 -3.21 -7.61
CA THR A 90 -4.11 -3.07 -6.28
C THR A 90 -3.40 -1.98 -5.51
N VAL A 91 -4.17 -1.08 -4.92
CA VAL A 91 -3.67 0.01 -4.09
C VAL A 91 -4.57 0.21 -2.88
N ASP A 92 -3.95 0.48 -1.74
CA ASP A 92 -4.68 0.84 -0.53
C ASP A 92 -4.79 2.36 -0.45
N VAL A 93 -6.01 2.86 -0.23
CA VAL A 93 -6.31 4.29 -0.17
C VAL A 93 -7.19 4.64 1.03
N MET A 94 -7.17 5.91 1.41
CA MET A 94 -8.17 6.46 2.33
C MET A 94 -9.36 6.96 1.52
N ALA A 95 -10.33 6.10 1.33
CA ALA A 95 -11.57 6.45 0.64
C ALA A 95 -12.46 7.32 1.54
N THR A 96 -13.08 8.35 0.96
CA THR A 96 -14.13 9.10 1.63
C THR A 96 -15.47 8.52 1.25
N LEU A 97 -16.10 7.89 2.21
CA LEU A 97 -17.48 7.43 2.13
C LEU A 97 -18.42 8.60 2.47
N THR A 98 -19.71 8.41 2.39
CA THR A 98 -20.72 9.49 2.54
C THR A 98 -20.48 10.40 3.75
N SER A 99 -20.11 9.84 4.90
CA SER A 99 -19.93 10.58 6.15
C SER A 99 -18.66 10.22 6.93
N SER A 100 -17.83 9.32 6.40
CA SER A 100 -16.66 8.80 7.11
C SER A 100 -15.52 8.48 6.13
N GLN A 101 -14.31 8.50 6.63
CA GLN A 101 -13.15 7.94 5.93
C GLN A 101 -12.97 6.48 6.28
N SER A 102 -12.61 5.69 5.30
CA SER A 102 -12.37 4.26 5.44
C SER A 102 -11.15 3.84 4.65
N THR A 103 -10.35 2.97 5.21
CA THR A 103 -9.24 2.36 4.48
C THR A 103 -9.79 1.37 3.49
N ALA A 104 -9.65 1.66 2.21
CA ALA A 104 -10.12 0.84 1.11
C ALA A 104 -8.96 0.24 0.33
N ARG A 105 -9.05 -1.04 0.03
CA ARG A 105 -8.22 -1.71 -0.97
C ARG A 105 -8.94 -1.65 -2.30
N VAL A 106 -8.37 -0.89 -3.23
CA VAL A 106 -8.90 -0.74 -4.58
C VAL A 106 -8.14 -1.66 -5.51
N SER A 107 -8.85 -2.57 -6.16
CA SER A 107 -8.24 -3.53 -7.08
C SER A 107 -8.89 -3.45 -8.45
N SER A 108 -8.10 -3.61 -9.50
CA SER A 108 -8.61 -3.77 -10.85
C SER A 108 -9.35 -5.11 -10.98
N PHE A 109 -10.44 -5.10 -11.73
CA PHE A 109 -11.30 -6.26 -11.96
C PHE A 109 -11.48 -6.50 -13.45
N ARG A 110 -11.35 -7.76 -13.86
CA ARG A 110 -11.56 -8.22 -15.24
C ARG A 110 -12.74 -9.20 -15.30
N PRO A 111 -13.85 -8.81 -15.96
CA PRO A 111 -15.01 -9.68 -16.07
C PRO A 111 -14.70 -10.98 -16.83
N GLY A 112 -15.12 -12.11 -16.27
CA GLY A 112 -14.97 -13.43 -16.91
C GLY A 112 -13.61 -14.10 -16.75
N GLU A 113 -12.64 -13.44 -16.10
CA GLU A 113 -11.33 -14.02 -15.77
C GLU A 113 -11.31 -14.66 -14.37
N LEU A 114 -10.26 -14.50 -13.59
CA LEU A 114 -10.14 -15.07 -12.25
C LEU A 114 -10.87 -14.22 -11.19
N ASN A 115 -11.04 -14.78 -10.00
CA ASN A 115 -11.53 -14.09 -8.80
C ASN A 115 -12.90 -13.41 -8.96
N GLN A 116 -13.83 -14.06 -9.66
CA GLN A 116 -15.11 -13.45 -10.01
C GLN A 116 -15.97 -13.18 -8.77
N PRO A 117 -16.34 -11.92 -8.49
CA PRO A 117 -17.22 -11.61 -7.38
C PRO A 117 -18.66 -11.99 -7.69
N ILE A 118 -19.41 -12.36 -6.65
CA ILE A 118 -20.86 -12.60 -6.74
C ILE A 118 -21.58 -11.29 -6.49
N VAL A 119 -22.34 -10.84 -7.47
CA VAL A 119 -23.20 -9.67 -7.31
C VAL A 119 -24.38 -10.04 -6.39
N VAL A 120 -24.49 -9.32 -5.28
CA VAL A 120 -25.60 -9.44 -4.34
C VAL A 120 -26.69 -8.42 -4.65
N GLU A 121 -26.28 -7.22 -5.06
CA GLU A 121 -27.17 -6.12 -5.40
C GLU A 121 -26.53 -5.25 -6.49
N GLY A 122 -27.29 -4.82 -7.48
CA GLY A 122 -26.78 -3.99 -8.57
C GLY A 122 -26.12 -4.78 -9.70
N ARG A 123 -24.99 -4.29 -10.18
CA ARG A 123 -24.21 -4.87 -11.29
C ARG A 123 -22.70 -4.67 -11.08
N LEU A 124 -21.89 -5.33 -11.92
CA LEU A 124 -20.45 -5.08 -11.98
C LEU A 124 -20.13 -3.74 -12.68
N PRO A 125 -18.96 -3.13 -12.41
CA PRO A 125 -18.52 -1.89 -13.04
C PRO A 125 -18.25 -2.11 -14.52
N GLN A 126 -18.62 -1.12 -15.35
CA GLN A 126 -18.44 -1.11 -16.80
C GLN A 126 -17.70 0.13 -17.30
N GLY A 127 -17.49 1.10 -16.42
CA GLY A 127 -16.83 2.36 -16.75
C GLY A 127 -15.76 2.74 -15.74
N PRO A 128 -14.85 3.66 -16.10
CA PRO A 128 -13.66 3.98 -15.32
C PRO A 128 -13.95 4.63 -13.95
N TYR A 129 -15.15 5.20 -13.77
CA TYR A 129 -15.58 5.80 -12.50
C TYR A 129 -16.76 5.05 -11.86
N GLU A 130 -16.88 3.78 -12.17
CA GLU A 130 -17.83 2.88 -11.51
C GLU A 130 -17.06 1.92 -10.60
N CYS A 131 -17.66 1.59 -9.47
CA CYS A 131 -17.09 0.63 -8.55
C CYS A 131 -18.13 -0.29 -7.93
N VAL A 132 -17.67 -1.40 -7.41
CA VAL A 132 -18.45 -2.27 -6.53
C VAL A 132 -17.72 -2.45 -5.21
N MET A 133 -18.50 -2.66 -4.15
CA MET A 133 -18.00 -2.77 -2.79
C MET A 133 -18.52 -4.03 -2.11
N SER A 134 -18.04 -4.27 -0.88
CA SER A 134 -18.52 -5.38 -0.05
C SER A 134 -20.03 -5.32 0.18
N ALA A 135 -20.70 -6.45 0.03
CA ALA A 135 -22.11 -6.61 0.33
C ALA A 135 -22.42 -6.72 1.82
N ASP A 136 -21.40 -6.85 2.70
CA ASP A 136 -21.60 -6.95 4.14
C ASP A 136 -22.25 -5.67 4.71
N PRO A 137 -23.44 -5.75 5.32
CA PRO A 137 -24.13 -4.58 5.86
C PRO A 137 -23.33 -3.81 6.92
N LYS A 138 -22.44 -4.49 7.66
CA LYS A 138 -21.60 -3.85 8.68
C LYS A 138 -20.42 -3.07 8.06
N LYS A 139 -20.01 -3.44 6.85
CA LYS A 139 -18.90 -2.82 6.12
C LYS A 139 -19.38 -1.78 5.11
N ARG A 140 -20.58 -2.01 4.58
CA ARG A 140 -21.22 -1.16 3.58
C ARG A 140 -21.46 0.27 4.09
N ALA A 141 -21.46 0.50 5.41
CA ALA A 141 -21.86 1.77 6.03
C ALA A 141 -23.26 2.20 5.55
N ASP A 142 -23.51 3.50 5.40
CA ASP A 142 -24.80 3.99 4.89
C ASP A 142 -24.79 4.22 3.37
N ILE A 143 -23.98 3.42 2.62
CA ILE A 143 -23.86 3.56 1.17
C ILE A 143 -24.96 2.76 0.48
N SER A 144 -25.63 3.41 -0.46
CA SER A 144 -26.65 2.82 -1.31
C SER A 144 -26.17 2.78 -2.77
N LEU A 145 -26.82 1.95 -3.59
CA LEU A 145 -26.57 1.93 -5.05
C LEU A 145 -26.77 3.32 -5.65
N GLY A 146 -25.87 3.69 -6.55
CA GLY A 146 -25.85 4.99 -7.22
C GLY A 146 -25.22 6.12 -6.41
N GLN A 147 -24.87 5.89 -5.14
CA GLN A 147 -24.10 6.87 -4.38
C GLN A 147 -22.64 6.90 -4.82
N GLN A 148 -22.01 8.04 -4.57
CA GLN A 148 -20.62 8.27 -4.91
C GLN A 148 -19.75 8.15 -3.67
N ILE A 149 -18.57 7.58 -3.89
CA ILE A 149 -17.44 7.56 -2.95
C ILE A 149 -16.28 8.29 -3.59
N GLU A 150 -15.48 8.98 -2.79
CA GLU A 150 -14.28 9.65 -3.28
C GLU A 150 -13.07 8.74 -3.04
N LEU A 151 -12.36 8.43 -4.12
CA LEU A 151 -11.08 7.76 -4.08
C LEU A 151 -9.99 8.81 -4.41
N PRO A 152 -8.94 8.94 -3.59
CA PRO A 152 -7.85 9.86 -3.87
C PRO A 152 -7.02 9.37 -5.05
N ASP A 153 -6.42 10.32 -5.77
CA ASP A 153 -5.34 9.99 -6.71
C ASP A 153 -4.12 9.48 -5.94
N THR A 154 -3.45 8.47 -6.50
CA THR A 154 -2.25 7.88 -5.91
C THR A 154 -1.06 8.10 -6.83
N SER A 155 0.10 8.42 -6.25
CA SER A 155 1.34 8.64 -6.98
C SER A 155 2.47 7.71 -6.56
N ASN A 156 2.22 6.76 -5.67
CA ASN A 156 3.22 5.83 -5.14
C ASN A 156 3.19 4.49 -5.86
N GLY A 157 3.81 4.42 -7.02
CA GLY A 157 4.04 3.19 -7.78
C GLY A 157 2.90 2.75 -8.69
N VAL A 158 1.66 2.89 -8.27
CA VAL A 158 0.47 2.64 -9.10
C VAL A 158 -0.46 3.84 -9.01
N HIS A 159 -0.81 4.39 -10.18
CA HIS A 159 -1.61 5.60 -10.29
C HIS A 159 -3.09 5.25 -10.45
N LEU A 160 -3.84 5.27 -9.34
CA LEU A 160 -5.29 5.28 -9.39
C LEU A 160 -5.76 6.69 -9.76
N LYS A 161 -6.54 6.80 -10.82
CA LYS A 161 -7.18 8.07 -11.19
C LYS A 161 -8.16 8.48 -10.09
N GLY A 162 -7.80 9.53 -9.34
CA GLY A 162 -8.62 10.04 -8.26
C GLY A 162 -9.94 10.62 -8.75
N GLY A 163 -10.96 10.64 -7.91
CA GLY A 163 -12.24 11.23 -8.20
C GLY A 163 -13.42 10.54 -7.54
N SER A 164 -14.59 10.92 -8.01
CA SER A 164 -15.86 10.42 -7.52
C SER A 164 -16.25 9.16 -8.27
N TYR A 165 -16.35 8.04 -7.56
CA TYR A 165 -16.73 6.74 -8.11
C TYR A 165 -18.15 6.39 -7.71
N THR A 166 -18.96 6.01 -8.68
CA THR A 166 -20.35 5.61 -8.45
C THR A 166 -20.40 4.14 -8.03
N VAL A 167 -21.00 3.85 -6.90
CA VAL A 167 -21.21 2.48 -6.43
C VAL A 167 -22.36 1.86 -7.22
N VAL A 168 -22.03 1.00 -8.18
CA VAL A 168 -23.00 0.34 -9.08
C VAL A 168 -23.42 -1.05 -8.62
N GLY A 169 -22.76 -1.59 -7.59
CA GLY A 169 -23.12 -2.88 -7.03
C GLY A 169 -22.45 -3.18 -5.70
N PHE A 170 -23.03 -4.14 -5.01
CA PHE A 170 -22.48 -4.75 -3.81
C PHE A 170 -22.23 -6.23 -4.10
N VAL A 171 -21.04 -6.69 -3.71
CA VAL A 171 -20.54 -8.01 -4.10
C VAL A 171 -19.96 -8.77 -2.91
N ASN A 172 -20.00 -10.10 -3.00
CA ASN A 172 -19.17 -11.00 -2.21
C ASN A 172 -18.00 -11.45 -3.07
N ALA A 173 -16.79 -11.19 -2.62
CA ALA A 173 -15.58 -11.50 -3.35
C ALA A 173 -14.91 -12.78 -2.81
N PRO A 174 -14.47 -13.69 -3.68
CA PRO A 174 -13.84 -14.95 -3.24
C PRO A 174 -12.47 -14.72 -2.59
N THR A 175 -11.81 -13.61 -2.89
CA THR A 175 -10.57 -13.18 -2.25
C THR A 175 -10.76 -12.70 -0.81
N TYR A 176 -12.00 -12.38 -0.43
CA TYR A 176 -12.36 -11.91 0.91
C TYR A 176 -13.46 -12.77 1.55
N PRO A 177 -13.23 -14.07 1.78
CA PRO A 177 -14.25 -14.97 2.30
C PRO A 177 -14.61 -14.69 3.77
N TYR A 178 -13.84 -13.87 4.46
CA TYR A 178 -14.02 -13.54 5.87
C TYR A 178 -14.26 -12.05 6.05
N VAL A 179 -15.52 -11.68 6.22
CA VAL A 179 -15.98 -10.27 6.26
C VAL A 179 -15.44 -9.44 7.41
N SER A 180 -14.93 -10.06 8.48
CA SER A 180 -14.39 -9.33 9.63
C SER A 180 -13.00 -8.76 9.38
N ASN A 181 -12.25 -9.28 8.39
CA ASN A 181 -10.89 -8.87 8.10
C ASN A 181 -10.58 -8.99 6.60
N PHE A 182 -10.41 -7.86 5.93
CA PHE A 182 -10.04 -7.79 4.51
C PHE A 182 -8.53 -7.65 4.29
N GLY A 183 -7.74 -7.80 5.32
CA GLY A 183 -6.28 -7.71 5.25
C GLY A 183 -5.71 -6.54 6.03
N THR A 184 -4.38 -6.45 5.98
CA THR A 184 -3.61 -5.39 6.64
C THR A 184 -3.14 -4.36 5.61
N THR A 185 -2.90 -3.14 6.09
CA THR A 185 -2.42 -2.02 5.29
C THR A 185 -1.50 -1.15 6.13
N SER A 186 -0.69 -0.30 5.48
CA SER A 186 0.08 0.74 6.16
C SER A 186 -0.75 1.99 6.49
N LEU A 187 -2.02 2.06 6.04
CA LEU A 187 -2.89 3.23 6.20
C LEU A 187 -3.80 3.10 7.42
N GLY A 188 -4.25 4.23 7.93
CA GLY A 188 -5.25 4.33 8.98
C GLY A 188 -4.90 3.57 10.24
N ASN A 189 -5.78 2.65 10.65
CA ASN A 189 -5.59 1.79 11.82
C ASN A 189 -4.86 0.47 11.51
N GLY A 190 -4.28 0.33 10.33
CA GLY A 190 -3.55 -0.87 9.91
C GLY A 190 -4.44 -2.00 9.38
N ILE A 191 -5.73 -1.78 9.21
CA ILE A 191 -6.68 -2.79 8.74
C ILE A 191 -7.42 -2.27 7.51
N VAL A 192 -7.53 -3.11 6.49
CA VAL A 192 -8.40 -2.83 5.34
C VAL A 192 -9.86 -2.97 5.80
N GLN A 193 -10.57 -1.85 5.77
CA GLN A 193 -11.97 -1.79 6.22
C GLN A 193 -12.95 -2.09 5.10
N GLN A 194 -12.57 -1.76 3.86
CA GLN A 194 -13.35 -1.97 2.66
C GLN A 194 -12.49 -2.56 1.55
N PHE A 195 -13.10 -3.32 0.66
CA PHE A 195 -12.54 -3.58 -0.66
C PHE A 195 -13.42 -2.92 -1.73
N VAL A 196 -12.78 -2.47 -2.77
CA VAL A 196 -13.42 -1.80 -3.90
C VAL A 196 -12.86 -2.41 -5.18
N TYR A 197 -13.72 -2.89 -6.07
CA TYR A 197 -13.30 -3.28 -7.41
C TYR A 197 -13.71 -2.20 -8.41
N VAL A 198 -12.76 -1.87 -9.26
CA VAL A 198 -12.90 -0.91 -10.37
C VAL A 198 -12.47 -1.56 -11.67
N THR A 199 -12.81 -0.96 -12.81
CA THR A 199 -12.25 -1.41 -14.09
C THR A 199 -10.77 -1.07 -14.21
N GLU A 200 -10.05 -1.71 -15.11
CA GLU A 200 -8.62 -1.41 -15.35
C GLU A 200 -8.38 0.05 -15.76
N ASP A 201 -9.29 0.64 -16.50
CA ASP A 201 -9.24 2.04 -16.94
C ASP A 201 -9.18 3.06 -15.80
N ALA A 202 -9.47 2.63 -14.56
CA ALA A 202 -9.30 3.46 -13.37
C ALA A 202 -7.82 3.67 -13.00
N PHE A 203 -6.92 2.85 -13.53
CA PHE A 203 -5.47 2.97 -13.34
C PHE A 203 -4.81 3.55 -14.59
N ALA A 204 -3.57 4.02 -14.47
CA ALA A 204 -2.78 4.43 -15.62
C ALA A 204 -2.33 3.20 -16.42
N ASP A 205 -2.30 3.32 -17.76
CA ASP A 205 -2.05 2.17 -18.65
C ASP A 205 -0.62 1.64 -18.52
N ASP A 206 0.35 2.52 -18.27
CA ASP A 206 1.78 2.24 -18.14
C ASP A 206 2.22 1.86 -16.72
N ASP A 207 1.30 1.86 -15.76
CA ASP A 207 1.61 1.41 -14.41
C ASP A 207 1.94 -0.08 -14.37
N PRO A 208 2.91 -0.49 -13.52
CA PRO A 208 3.17 -1.90 -13.29
C PRO A 208 1.99 -2.59 -12.62
N TYR A 209 1.85 -3.88 -12.84
CA TYR A 209 0.94 -4.70 -12.04
C TYR A 209 1.51 -4.89 -10.64
N THR A 210 0.67 -4.78 -9.63
CA THR A 210 1.08 -5.02 -8.24
C THR A 210 1.11 -6.49 -7.91
N GLU A 211 0.25 -7.26 -8.58
CA GLU A 211 0.10 -8.68 -8.36
C GLU A 211 -0.37 -9.39 -9.63
N VAL A 212 -0.01 -10.65 -9.74
CA VAL A 212 -0.51 -11.55 -10.79
C VAL A 212 -1.10 -12.78 -10.12
N TYR A 213 -2.37 -13.02 -10.41
CA TYR A 213 -3.08 -14.22 -9.98
C TYR A 213 -2.86 -15.34 -10.97
N VAL A 214 -2.65 -16.53 -10.46
CA VAL A 214 -2.34 -17.72 -11.26
C VAL A 214 -3.24 -18.88 -10.84
N THR A 215 -3.78 -19.62 -11.81
CA THR A 215 -4.43 -20.90 -11.56
C THR A 215 -3.53 -22.05 -12.02
N VAL A 216 -3.60 -23.12 -11.28
CA VAL A 216 -2.79 -24.32 -11.50
C VAL A 216 -3.61 -25.36 -12.23
N GLN A 217 -3.07 -25.89 -13.32
CA GLN A 217 -3.74 -26.85 -14.18
C GLN A 217 -4.19 -28.08 -13.38
N GLY A 218 -5.49 -28.32 -13.40
CA GLY A 218 -6.10 -29.47 -12.73
C GLY A 218 -6.16 -29.39 -11.21
N ALA A 219 -5.76 -28.28 -10.57
CA ALA A 219 -5.87 -28.10 -9.12
C ALA A 219 -7.33 -28.17 -8.65
N THR A 220 -8.27 -27.68 -9.45
CA THR A 220 -9.71 -27.73 -9.18
C THR A 220 -10.29 -29.14 -9.03
N ARG A 221 -9.55 -30.19 -9.41
CA ARG A 221 -9.95 -31.60 -9.20
C ARG A 221 -9.79 -32.03 -7.75
N TYR A 222 -8.98 -31.33 -6.99
CA TYR A 222 -8.70 -31.64 -5.60
C TYR A 222 -9.43 -30.65 -4.68
N LYS A 223 -9.87 -31.13 -3.52
CA LYS A 223 -10.49 -30.27 -2.53
C LYS A 223 -9.50 -29.21 -2.07
N SER A 224 -9.92 -27.95 -2.06
CA SER A 224 -9.12 -26.86 -1.54
C SER A 224 -8.68 -27.17 -0.10
N GLY A 225 -7.40 -26.97 0.20
CA GLY A 225 -6.81 -27.30 1.51
C GLY A 225 -6.43 -28.78 1.71
N SER A 226 -6.72 -29.67 0.76
CA SER A 226 -6.22 -31.05 0.84
C SER A 226 -4.73 -31.12 0.51
N SER A 227 -4.05 -32.15 1.02
CA SER A 227 -2.63 -32.39 0.71
C SER A 227 -2.37 -32.57 -0.80
N ALA A 228 -3.31 -33.17 -1.51
CA ALA A 228 -3.22 -33.34 -2.97
C ALA A 228 -3.31 -31.98 -3.70
N TYR A 229 -4.24 -31.12 -3.28
CA TYR A 229 -4.32 -29.75 -3.77
C TYR A 229 -3.02 -29.00 -3.50
N GLN A 230 -2.56 -29.02 -2.24
CA GLN A 230 -1.35 -28.33 -1.83
C GLN A 230 -0.14 -28.82 -2.62
N SER A 231 0.02 -30.14 -2.78
CA SER A 231 1.14 -30.68 -3.57
C SER A 231 1.12 -30.25 -5.04
N ALA A 232 -0.07 -30.14 -5.64
CA ALA A 232 -0.21 -29.65 -7.02
C ALA A 232 0.18 -28.17 -7.12
N VAL A 233 -0.30 -27.35 -6.18
CA VAL A 233 -0.01 -25.91 -6.11
C VAL A 233 1.46 -25.66 -5.81
N ASP A 234 2.02 -26.36 -4.81
CA ASP A 234 3.44 -26.22 -4.41
C ASP A 234 4.38 -26.53 -5.56
N SER A 235 4.07 -27.57 -6.34
CA SER A 235 4.90 -27.94 -7.50
C SER A 235 5.00 -26.83 -8.55
N VAL A 236 3.93 -26.07 -8.77
CA VAL A 236 3.94 -24.90 -9.68
C VAL A 236 4.55 -23.69 -8.99
N ALA A 237 4.25 -23.48 -7.71
CA ALA A 237 4.84 -22.42 -6.90
C ALA A 237 6.38 -22.52 -6.87
N GLU A 238 6.92 -23.75 -6.73
CA GLU A 238 8.37 -23.98 -6.80
C GLU A 238 8.95 -23.63 -8.17
N ARG A 239 8.27 -24.00 -9.28
CA ARG A 239 8.73 -23.62 -10.64
C ARG A 239 8.72 -22.12 -10.82
N ILE A 240 7.66 -21.43 -10.40
CA ILE A 240 7.60 -19.97 -10.45
C ILE A 240 8.70 -19.37 -9.56
N THR A 241 8.89 -19.91 -8.35
CA THR A 241 9.93 -19.43 -7.42
C THR A 241 11.33 -19.61 -8.01
N GLN A 242 11.56 -20.69 -8.77
CA GLN A 242 12.83 -20.87 -9.49
C GLN A 242 13.04 -19.84 -10.60
N MET A 243 11.97 -19.24 -11.11
CA MET A 243 12.03 -18.14 -12.08
C MET A 243 12.20 -16.75 -11.42
N ASN A 244 11.96 -16.63 -10.10
CA ASN A 244 12.04 -15.34 -9.41
C ASN A 244 13.32 -14.56 -9.70
N PRO A 245 14.53 -15.17 -9.72
CA PRO A 245 15.74 -14.44 -10.06
C PRO A 245 15.70 -13.87 -11.48
N SER A 246 15.12 -14.61 -12.43
CA SER A 246 15.01 -14.15 -13.82
C SER A 246 13.96 -13.05 -13.97
N LEU A 247 12.83 -13.15 -13.29
CA LEU A 247 11.80 -12.10 -13.26
C LEU A 247 12.34 -10.84 -12.59
N ALA A 248 13.02 -10.98 -11.45
CA ALA A 248 13.64 -9.88 -10.74
C ALA A 248 14.69 -9.16 -11.61
N ALA A 249 15.56 -9.93 -12.27
CA ALA A 249 16.58 -9.39 -13.17
C ALA A 249 15.95 -8.69 -14.39
N LEU A 250 14.92 -9.28 -15.00
CA LEU A 250 14.20 -8.68 -16.14
C LEU A 250 13.56 -7.36 -15.74
N ARG A 251 12.86 -7.32 -14.60
CA ARG A 251 12.22 -6.10 -14.10
C ARG A 251 13.24 -5.02 -13.75
N LEU A 252 14.33 -5.40 -13.08
CA LEU A 252 15.42 -4.48 -12.80
C LEU A 252 16.00 -3.89 -14.09
N GLN A 253 16.18 -4.73 -15.11
CA GLN A 253 16.70 -4.27 -16.41
C GLN A 253 15.72 -3.28 -17.07
N GLU A 254 14.43 -3.56 -17.10
CA GLU A 254 13.42 -2.63 -17.63
C GLU A 254 13.47 -1.28 -16.92
N LEU A 255 13.45 -1.28 -15.59
CA LEU A 255 13.51 -0.04 -14.81
C LEU A 255 14.82 0.74 -15.05
N LYS A 256 15.95 0.02 -15.21
CA LYS A 256 17.24 0.64 -15.56
C LYS A 256 17.22 1.23 -16.95
N ASP A 257 16.64 0.52 -17.91
CA ASP A 257 16.55 0.99 -19.30
C ASP A 257 15.67 2.24 -19.40
N ASP A 258 14.52 2.25 -18.73
CA ASP A 258 13.61 3.40 -18.68
C ASP A 258 14.27 4.61 -17.99
N ALA A 259 14.88 4.39 -16.84
CA ALA A 259 15.58 5.45 -16.11
C ALA A 259 16.83 5.92 -16.88
N GLN A 260 17.55 5.02 -17.56
CA GLN A 260 18.69 5.36 -18.40
C GLN A 260 18.26 6.23 -19.59
N THR A 261 17.11 5.89 -20.20
CA THR A 261 16.54 6.71 -21.28
C THR A 261 16.27 8.14 -20.82
N GLN A 262 15.69 8.31 -19.63
CA GLN A 262 15.46 9.65 -19.04
C GLN A 262 16.77 10.41 -18.77
N VAL A 263 17.79 9.71 -18.26
CA VAL A 263 19.12 10.30 -18.03
C VAL A 263 19.78 10.69 -19.35
N ASP A 264 19.66 9.86 -20.38
CA ASP A 264 20.24 10.14 -21.69
C ASP A 264 19.52 11.30 -22.39
N GLU A 265 18.19 11.41 -22.27
CA GLU A 265 17.44 12.59 -22.72
C GLU A 265 17.84 13.85 -21.97
N ALA A 266 18.00 13.77 -20.64
CA ALA A 266 18.44 14.90 -19.83
C ALA A 266 19.88 15.30 -20.16
N ARG A 267 20.76 14.33 -20.43
CA ARG A 267 22.13 14.55 -20.90
C ARG A 267 22.14 15.25 -22.26
N GLN A 268 21.28 14.82 -23.17
CA GLN A 268 21.13 15.44 -24.48
C GLN A 268 20.62 16.89 -24.35
N LYS A 269 19.67 17.17 -23.47
CA LYS A 269 19.20 18.52 -23.16
C LYS A 269 20.30 19.39 -22.53
N LEU A 270 21.10 18.83 -21.63
CA LEU A 270 22.22 19.54 -21.02
C LEU A 270 23.28 19.89 -22.09
N GLU A 271 23.60 18.96 -23.00
CA GLU A 271 24.55 19.20 -24.10
C GLU A 271 23.99 20.23 -25.09
N GLN A 272 22.68 20.18 -25.42
CA GLN A 272 22.02 21.24 -26.19
C GLN A 272 22.11 22.59 -25.51
N SER A 273 21.85 22.64 -24.20
CA SER A 273 21.97 23.87 -23.40
C SER A 273 23.41 24.39 -23.36
N ARG A 274 24.37 23.47 -23.29
CA ARG A 274 25.81 23.79 -23.37
C ARG A 274 26.19 24.40 -24.71
N GLN A 275 25.71 23.81 -25.81
CA GLN A 275 25.92 24.32 -27.16
C GLN A 275 25.29 25.72 -27.35
N GLU A 276 24.05 25.89 -26.94
CA GLU A 276 23.37 27.20 -26.99
C GLU A 276 24.07 28.29 -26.16
N ALA A 277 24.59 27.90 -24.98
CA ALA A 277 25.34 28.81 -24.15
C ALA A 277 26.70 29.16 -24.77
N ALA A 278 27.40 28.19 -25.35
CA ALA A 278 28.67 28.39 -26.06
C ALA A 278 28.46 29.30 -27.27
N ASP A 279 27.43 29.07 -28.07
CA ASP A 279 27.07 29.90 -29.23
C ASP A 279 26.73 31.34 -28.81
N LYS A 280 25.93 31.51 -27.73
CA LYS A 280 25.61 32.84 -27.20
C LYS A 280 26.84 33.59 -26.67
N LEU A 281 27.74 32.88 -25.97
CA LEU A 281 28.98 33.48 -25.47
C LEU A 281 29.97 33.78 -26.62
N GLY A 282 30.05 32.88 -27.62
CA GLY A 282 30.84 33.10 -28.83
C GLY A 282 30.34 34.28 -29.65
N ASP A 283 29.00 34.40 -29.79
CA ASP A 283 28.36 35.54 -30.44
C ASP A 283 28.56 36.86 -29.64
N ALA A 284 28.53 36.80 -28.32
CA ALA A 284 28.81 37.96 -27.48
C ALA A 284 30.28 38.39 -27.57
N GLN A 285 31.22 37.42 -27.57
CA GLN A 285 32.65 37.70 -27.78
C GLN A 285 32.92 38.32 -29.17
N LYS A 286 32.32 37.75 -30.21
CA LYS A 286 32.44 38.25 -31.59
C LYS A 286 31.85 39.64 -31.72
N LYS A 287 30.70 39.94 -31.07
CA LYS A 287 30.13 41.29 -31.03
C LYS A 287 31.03 42.29 -30.30
N LEU A 288 31.73 41.86 -29.24
CA LEU A 288 32.70 42.68 -28.53
C LEU A 288 33.93 42.98 -29.43
N ASP A 289 34.46 41.95 -30.11
CA ASP A 289 35.58 42.10 -31.02
C ASP A 289 35.21 42.99 -32.23
N ASP A 290 33.98 42.84 -32.78
CA ASP A 290 33.45 43.67 -33.85
C ASP A 290 33.25 45.11 -33.42
N ALA A 291 32.79 45.36 -32.17
CA ALA A 291 32.65 46.70 -31.60
C ALA A 291 34.01 47.36 -31.38
N GLU A 292 35.06 46.64 -30.90
CA GLU A 292 36.43 47.13 -30.80
C GLU A 292 37.02 47.51 -32.16
N ALA A 293 36.80 46.65 -33.17
CA ALA A 293 37.22 46.91 -34.55
C ALA A 293 36.49 48.15 -35.13
N GLN A 294 35.20 48.28 -34.83
CA GLN A 294 34.41 49.44 -35.25
C GLN A 294 34.82 50.73 -34.50
N ILE A 295 35.07 50.64 -33.18
CA ILE A 295 35.62 51.76 -32.40
C ILE A 295 36.98 52.21 -32.97
N SER A 296 37.86 51.25 -33.33
CA SER A 296 39.17 51.52 -33.92
C SER A 296 39.06 52.10 -35.32
N ALA A 297 38.07 51.68 -36.12
CA ALA A 297 37.87 52.07 -37.50
C ALA A 297 37.13 53.42 -37.64
N GLN A 298 36.39 53.81 -36.63
CA GLN A 298 35.44 54.94 -36.74
C GLN A 298 35.69 56.12 -35.80
N GLN A 299 36.92 56.43 -35.53
CA GLN A 299 37.32 57.69 -34.85
C GLN A 299 36.77 58.98 -35.48
N GLN A 300 36.09 58.85 -36.62
CA GLN A 300 35.74 60.02 -37.42
C GLN A 300 34.24 60.42 -37.44
N LYS A 301 33.34 59.69 -36.84
CA LYS A 301 31.93 60.07 -36.97
C LYS A 301 31.15 59.95 -35.65
N LEU A 302 30.70 61.09 -35.12
CA LEU A 302 29.83 61.22 -33.94
C LEU A 302 28.50 60.46 -34.14
N ASP A 303 28.01 60.30 -35.39
CA ASP A 303 26.74 59.68 -35.72
C ASP A 303 26.69 58.14 -35.45
N ASP A 304 27.82 57.45 -35.45
CA ASP A 304 27.87 56.04 -35.18
C ASP A 304 27.83 55.74 -33.65
N GLY A 305 28.23 56.67 -32.82
CA GLY A 305 28.09 56.56 -31.36
C GLY A 305 26.62 56.50 -30.89
N GLN A 306 25.73 57.25 -31.57
CA GLN A 306 24.29 57.24 -31.25
C GLN A 306 23.67 55.90 -31.61
N LYS A 307 24.06 55.30 -32.79
CA LYS A 307 23.57 53.95 -33.16
C LYS A 307 24.08 52.85 -32.23
N GLN A 308 25.34 52.99 -31.77
CA GLN A 308 25.90 52.04 -30.80
C GLN A 308 25.15 52.14 -29.44
N TYR A 309 24.78 53.31 -29.02
CA TYR A 309 23.98 53.55 -27.83
C TYR A 309 22.59 52.89 -27.95
N ASP A 310 21.88 53.07 -29.07
CA ASP A 310 20.57 52.49 -29.29
C ASP A 310 20.63 50.95 -29.36
N THR A 311 21.70 50.41 -29.92
CA THR A 311 21.93 48.95 -29.93
C THR A 311 22.17 48.41 -28.51
N GLY A 312 23.01 49.11 -27.70
CA GLY A 312 23.23 48.73 -26.30
C GLY A 312 21.95 48.79 -25.45
N ARG A 313 21.09 49.77 -25.72
CA ARG A 313 19.78 49.91 -25.06
C ARG A 313 18.82 48.77 -25.40
N GLN A 314 18.79 48.33 -26.66
CA GLN A 314 17.99 47.19 -27.08
C GLN A 314 18.47 45.87 -26.44
N GLN A 315 19.80 45.70 -26.36
CA GLN A 315 20.38 44.49 -25.71
C GLN A 315 20.05 44.49 -24.20
N LEU A 316 20.11 45.65 -23.55
CA LEU A 316 19.74 45.79 -22.13
C LEU A 316 18.27 45.44 -21.89
N THR A 317 17.38 45.89 -22.81
CA THR A 317 15.96 45.59 -22.75
C THR A 317 15.72 44.09 -22.96
N ALA A 318 16.42 43.48 -23.91
CA ALA A 318 16.34 42.03 -24.18
C ALA A 318 16.88 41.19 -22.99
N SER A 319 18.00 41.63 -22.38
CA SER A 319 18.57 40.95 -21.20
C SER A 319 17.64 41.01 -20.00
N ARG A 320 17.00 42.19 -19.79
CA ARG A 320 15.97 42.33 -18.75
C ARG A 320 14.80 41.38 -18.95
N TYR A 321 14.30 41.32 -20.17
CA TYR A 321 13.18 40.41 -20.50
C TYR A 321 13.56 38.92 -20.32
N SER A 322 14.77 38.54 -20.75
CA SER A 322 15.26 37.17 -20.55
C SER A 322 15.43 36.83 -19.07
N ALA A 323 15.99 37.72 -18.27
CA ALA A 323 16.12 37.51 -16.83
C ALA A 323 14.77 37.43 -16.12
N GLU A 324 13.81 38.31 -16.49
CA GLU A 324 12.44 38.23 -15.96
C GLU A 324 11.77 36.89 -16.26
N GLN A 325 11.97 36.33 -17.46
CA GLN A 325 11.43 35.02 -17.81
C GLN A 325 12.09 33.87 -17.02
N GLN A 326 13.41 33.90 -16.86
CA GLN A 326 14.12 32.90 -16.06
C GLN A 326 13.69 32.93 -14.60
N PHE A 327 13.53 34.12 -14.04
CA PHE A 327 13.03 34.26 -12.67
C PHE A 327 11.59 33.80 -12.51
N ALA A 328 10.72 34.06 -13.51
CA ALA A 328 9.34 33.61 -13.48
C ALA A 328 9.26 32.07 -13.52
N GLN A 329 10.11 31.42 -14.31
CA GLN A 329 10.19 29.95 -14.36
C GLN A 329 10.68 29.35 -13.03
N ALA A 330 11.75 29.95 -12.44
CA ALA A 330 12.25 29.48 -11.15
C ALA A 330 11.21 29.66 -10.03
N GLU A 331 10.50 30.79 -10.03
CA GLU A 331 9.42 31.07 -9.07
C GLU A 331 8.24 30.09 -9.21
N ALA A 332 7.88 29.75 -10.45
CA ALA A 332 6.86 28.74 -10.71
C ALA A 332 7.26 27.33 -10.19
N GLN A 333 8.55 26.98 -10.35
CA GLN A 333 9.06 25.71 -9.81
C GLN A 333 9.04 25.69 -8.27
N ILE A 334 9.49 26.78 -7.65
CA ILE A 334 9.43 26.93 -6.18
C ILE A 334 7.98 26.82 -5.72
N THR A 335 7.06 27.55 -6.37
CA THR A 335 5.63 27.52 -6.04
C THR A 335 5.04 26.11 -6.19
N ALA A 336 5.43 25.39 -7.24
CA ALA A 336 5.01 24.00 -7.42
C ALA A 336 5.55 23.08 -6.30
N SER A 337 6.83 23.28 -5.93
CA SER A 337 7.44 22.52 -4.82
C SER A 337 6.77 22.84 -3.48
N GLU A 338 6.43 24.09 -3.24
CA GLU A 338 5.67 24.52 -2.06
C GLU A 338 4.27 23.92 -2.01
N ALA A 339 3.61 23.85 -3.16
CA ALA A 339 2.32 23.18 -3.25
C ALA A 339 2.43 21.69 -2.91
N GLN A 340 3.51 21.05 -3.38
CA GLN A 340 3.82 19.66 -3.02
C GLN A 340 4.10 19.50 -1.52
N ILE A 341 4.88 20.40 -0.94
CA ILE A 341 5.16 20.41 0.51
C ILE A 341 3.87 20.63 1.29
N ALA A 342 3.04 21.60 0.88
CA ALA A 342 1.75 21.86 1.53
C ALA A 342 0.82 20.63 1.45
N GLN A 343 0.80 19.96 0.30
CA GLN A 343 0.08 18.71 0.15
C GLN A 343 0.66 17.63 1.06
N GLY A 344 1.96 17.41 1.04
CA GLY A 344 2.63 16.45 1.91
C GLY A 344 2.42 16.73 3.40
N THR A 345 2.41 18.01 3.79
CA THR A 345 2.10 18.45 5.17
C THR A 345 0.66 18.14 5.55
N ALA A 346 -0.28 18.36 4.62
CA ALA A 346 -1.68 18.00 4.85
C ALA A 346 -1.85 16.47 4.97
N GLU A 347 -1.18 15.71 4.11
CA GLU A 347 -1.15 14.25 4.17
C GLU A 347 -0.52 13.74 5.48
N LEU A 348 0.59 14.35 5.90
CA LEU A 348 1.24 14.04 7.18
C LEU A 348 0.32 14.36 8.36
N SER A 349 -0.34 15.52 8.34
CA SER A 349 -1.29 15.94 9.38
C SER A 349 -2.50 14.98 9.44
N ALA A 350 -2.99 14.55 8.28
CA ALA A 350 -4.05 13.55 8.20
C ALA A 350 -3.58 12.18 8.75
N GLY A 351 -2.37 11.79 8.37
CA GLY A 351 -1.73 10.57 8.88
C GLY A 351 -1.52 10.60 10.40
N GLU A 352 -1.05 11.74 10.93
CA GLU A 352 -0.89 11.95 12.39
C GLU A 352 -2.24 11.89 13.10
N ALA A 353 -3.28 12.53 12.54
CA ALA A 353 -4.63 12.45 13.10
C ALA A 353 -5.17 11.01 13.12
N GLN A 354 -4.89 10.25 12.04
CA GLN A 354 -5.27 8.83 11.96
C GLN A 354 -4.49 7.98 12.95
N TYR A 355 -3.19 8.21 13.07
CA TYR A 355 -2.35 7.56 14.08
C TYR A 355 -2.87 7.86 15.48
N GLN A 356 -3.18 9.12 15.81
CA GLN A 356 -3.74 9.52 17.10
C GLN A 356 -5.10 8.87 17.36
N ALA A 357 -5.94 8.80 16.33
CA ALA A 357 -7.23 8.11 16.42
C ALA A 357 -7.03 6.59 16.65
N GLY A 358 -6.11 5.98 15.92
CA GLY A 358 -5.71 4.59 16.11
C GLY A 358 -5.15 4.32 17.49
N LEU A 359 -4.28 5.21 17.97
CA LEU A 359 -3.71 5.14 19.31
C LEU A 359 -4.78 5.29 20.40
N ALA A 360 -5.72 6.21 20.19
CA ALA A 360 -6.85 6.37 21.11
C ALA A 360 -7.75 5.13 21.13
N ALA A 361 -8.02 4.55 19.95
CA ALA A 361 -8.79 3.31 19.83
C ALA A 361 -8.07 2.12 20.48
N TYR A 362 -6.75 2.00 20.24
CA TYR A 362 -5.91 1.00 20.90
C TYR A 362 -5.95 1.15 22.42
N ASN A 363 -5.77 2.38 22.93
CA ASN A 363 -5.80 2.66 24.37
C ASN A 363 -7.17 2.36 24.98
N ALA A 364 -8.26 2.69 24.26
CA ALA A 364 -9.63 2.35 24.66
C ALA A 364 -9.85 0.82 24.65
N GLY A 365 -9.34 0.16 23.60
CA GLY A 365 -9.35 -1.30 23.48
C GLY A 365 -8.58 -1.96 24.61
N GLN A 366 -7.40 -1.45 24.92
CA GLN A 366 -6.55 -1.92 26.03
C GLN A 366 -7.22 -1.72 27.39
N ALA A 367 -7.88 -0.56 27.58
CA ALA A 367 -8.65 -0.31 28.80
C ALA A 367 -9.80 -1.29 28.94
N THR A 368 -10.56 -1.49 27.85
CA THR A 368 -11.67 -2.46 27.78
C THR A 368 -11.18 -3.88 28.02
N PHE A 369 -10.09 -4.26 27.35
CA PHE A 369 -9.44 -5.55 27.53
C PHE A 369 -9.00 -5.77 28.98
N THR A 370 -8.35 -4.76 29.58
CA THR A 370 -7.91 -4.82 30.98
C THR A 370 -9.09 -5.01 31.93
N GLN A 371 -10.18 -4.28 31.67
CA GLN A 371 -11.40 -4.41 32.46
C GLN A 371 -12.03 -5.80 32.27
N GLN A 372 -12.13 -6.27 31.04
CA GLN A 372 -12.71 -7.60 30.73
C GLN A 372 -11.85 -8.72 31.32
N LYS A 373 -10.52 -8.60 31.18
CA LYS A 373 -9.54 -9.55 31.75
C LYS A 373 -9.67 -9.59 33.27
N SER A 374 -9.70 -8.41 33.92
CA SER A 374 -9.87 -8.32 35.37
C SER A 374 -11.21 -8.88 35.85
N ALA A 375 -12.30 -8.57 35.10
CA ALA A 375 -13.62 -9.12 35.40
C ALA A 375 -13.66 -10.65 35.22
N PHE A 376 -13.01 -11.13 34.16
CA PHE A 376 -12.87 -12.56 33.92
C PHE A 376 -12.05 -13.24 35.02
N GLU A 377 -10.88 -12.67 35.36
CA GLU A 377 -10.01 -13.21 36.41
C GLU A 377 -10.76 -13.27 37.74
N ALA A 378 -11.46 -12.17 38.10
CA ALA A 378 -12.30 -12.15 39.29
C ALA A 378 -13.45 -13.19 39.23
N GLY A 379 -14.10 -13.31 38.07
CA GLY A 379 -15.14 -14.30 37.84
C GLY A 379 -14.64 -15.74 37.91
N ARG A 380 -13.48 -15.98 37.27
CA ARG A 380 -12.77 -17.26 37.32
C ARG A 380 -12.41 -17.62 38.76
N ASP A 381 -11.78 -16.69 39.49
CA ASP A 381 -11.33 -16.92 40.86
C ASP A 381 -12.48 -17.09 41.82
N ALA A 382 -13.55 -16.33 41.64
CA ALA A 382 -14.81 -16.51 42.40
C ALA A 382 -15.43 -17.88 42.09
N PHE A 383 -15.46 -18.27 40.83
CA PHE A 383 -16.00 -19.57 40.43
C PHE A 383 -15.18 -20.73 41.01
N LEU A 384 -13.85 -20.70 40.82
CA LEU A 384 -12.94 -21.73 41.35
C LEU A 384 -13.02 -21.78 42.90
N SER A 385 -13.06 -20.61 43.56
CA SER A 385 -13.23 -20.54 45.02
C SER A 385 -14.60 -21.07 45.47
N GLY A 386 -15.63 -20.79 44.69
CA GLY A 386 -16.99 -21.32 44.95
C GLY A 386 -17.05 -22.84 44.83
N LEU A 387 -16.35 -23.40 43.86
CA LEU A 387 -16.20 -24.83 43.68
C LEU A 387 -15.39 -25.45 44.83
N ALA A 388 -14.30 -24.83 45.22
CA ALA A 388 -13.48 -25.27 46.34
C ALA A 388 -14.27 -25.28 47.66
N ALA A 389 -15.15 -24.27 47.90
CA ALA A 389 -16.07 -24.24 49.03
C ALA A 389 -17.08 -25.39 49.04
N GLN A 390 -17.35 -25.96 47.86
CA GLN A 390 -18.24 -27.14 47.68
C GLN A 390 -17.46 -28.47 47.67
N GLY A 391 -16.15 -28.41 47.93
CA GLY A 391 -15.28 -29.59 47.98
C GLY A 391 -14.77 -30.05 46.61
N ILE A 392 -14.91 -29.23 45.58
CA ILE A 392 -14.41 -29.49 44.24
C ILE A 392 -13.19 -28.61 44.03
N THR A 393 -11.99 -29.21 44.12
CA THR A 393 -10.72 -28.48 43.97
C THR A 393 -10.26 -28.55 42.53
N ALA A 394 -10.32 -27.44 41.83
CA ALA A 394 -9.77 -27.29 40.51
C ALA A 394 -8.84 -26.06 40.49
N SER A 395 -7.73 -26.19 39.81
CA SER A 395 -6.77 -25.11 39.65
C SER A 395 -6.97 -24.34 38.35
N THR A 396 -7.65 -24.95 37.40
CA THR A 396 -7.98 -24.34 36.10
C THR A 396 -9.46 -24.49 35.78
N LEU A 397 -9.92 -23.71 34.83
CA LEU A 397 -11.33 -23.80 34.35
C LEU A 397 -11.59 -25.14 33.67
N GLU A 398 -10.60 -25.66 32.95
CA GLU A 398 -10.67 -26.94 32.27
C GLU A 398 -10.79 -28.09 33.30
N GLU A 399 -10.00 -28.04 34.36
CA GLU A 399 -10.12 -28.98 35.45
C GLU A 399 -11.49 -28.88 36.15
N ALA A 400 -11.97 -27.66 36.37
CA ALA A 400 -13.28 -27.41 36.95
C ALA A 400 -14.38 -27.98 36.07
N GLN A 401 -14.32 -27.73 34.77
CA GLN A 401 -15.29 -28.27 33.81
C GLN A 401 -15.30 -29.81 33.82
N GLN A 402 -14.09 -30.41 33.77
CA GLN A 402 -13.96 -31.87 33.80
C GLN A 402 -14.52 -32.49 35.09
N GLN A 403 -14.20 -31.87 36.24
CA GLN A 403 -14.67 -32.37 37.54
C GLN A 403 -16.19 -32.22 37.69
N LEU A 404 -16.75 -31.07 37.25
CA LEU A 404 -18.20 -30.86 37.23
C LEU A 404 -18.89 -31.89 36.32
N SER A 405 -18.36 -32.13 35.14
CA SER A 405 -18.87 -33.12 34.19
C SER A 405 -18.79 -34.53 34.75
N ALA A 406 -17.69 -34.91 35.42
CA ALA A 406 -17.52 -36.21 36.05
C ALA A 406 -18.49 -36.42 37.21
N LEU A 407 -18.91 -35.37 37.87
CA LEU A 407 -19.89 -35.39 38.97
C LEU A 407 -21.35 -35.26 38.50
N GLY A 408 -21.59 -35.14 37.17
CA GLY A 408 -22.93 -34.95 36.61
C GLY A 408 -23.56 -33.59 36.94
N LEU A 409 -22.74 -32.60 37.28
CA LEU A 409 -23.17 -31.24 37.62
C LEU A 409 -23.16 -30.33 36.38
N PRO A 410 -23.95 -29.27 36.38
CA PRO A 410 -23.97 -28.33 35.25
C PRO A 410 -22.58 -27.70 34.99
N THR A 411 -22.07 -27.82 33.77
CA THR A 411 -20.80 -27.21 33.35
C THR A 411 -20.95 -25.83 32.75
N SER A 412 -22.22 -25.36 32.56
CA SER A 412 -22.56 -24.16 31.79
C SER A 412 -21.77 -22.90 32.21
N GLN A 413 -21.45 -22.77 33.50
CA GLN A 413 -20.68 -21.65 34.00
C GLN A 413 -19.19 -21.78 33.72
N ALA A 414 -18.65 -22.98 33.79
CA ALA A 414 -17.26 -23.27 33.37
C ALA A 414 -17.12 -23.08 31.87
N ASP A 415 -18.09 -23.58 31.09
CA ASP A 415 -18.12 -23.44 29.63
C ASP A 415 -18.17 -21.96 29.22
N ALA A 416 -19.00 -21.16 29.90
CA ALA A 416 -19.09 -19.72 29.64
C ALA A 416 -17.77 -18.99 29.98
N LEU A 417 -17.12 -19.39 31.09
CA LEU A 417 -15.80 -18.83 31.46
C LEU A 417 -14.70 -19.23 30.50
N LEU A 418 -14.68 -20.49 30.05
CA LEU A 418 -13.73 -20.97 29.03
C LEU A 418 -13.93 -20.26 27.69
N ALA A 419 -15.20 -20.05 27.29
CA ALA A 419 -15.49 -19.26 26.10
C ALA A 419 -15.00 -17.80 26.26
N THR A 420 -15.17 -17.22 27.44
CA THR A 420 -14.68 -15.87 27.75
C THR A 420 -13.15 -15.82 27.78
N GLN A 421 -12.49 -16.85 28.30
CA GLN A 421 -11.02 -17.00 28.27
C GLN A 421 -10.50 -16.99 26.83
N ALA A 422 -11.13 -17.74 25.95
CA ALA A 422 -10.77 -17.76 24.54
C ALA A 422 -10.97 -16.39 23.87
N GLN A 423 -12.05 -15.67 24.20
CA GLN A 423 -12.28 -14.31 23.72
C GLN A 423 -11.21 -13.33 24.22
N ILE A 424 -10.81 -13.45 25.48
CA ILE A 424 -9.74 -12.62 26.06
C ILE A 424 -8.40 -12.91 25.36
N SER A 425 -8.07 -14.18 25.13
CA SER A 425 -6.83 -14.53 24.42
C SER A 425 -6.82 -14.02 22.97
N ALA A 426 -7.96 -14.07 22.30
CA ALA A 426 -8.12 -13.50 20.96
C ALA A 426 -7.97 -11.97 20.98
N ALA A 427 -8.56 -11.29 21.95
CA ALA A 427 -8.45 -9.85 22.11
C ALA A 427 -7.02 -9.41 22.46
N GLU A 428 -6.27 -10.21 23.24
CA GLU A 428 -4.86 -9.96 23.54
C GLU A 428 -3.97 -10.04 22.29
N ALA A 429 -4.21 -11.05 21.43
CA ALA A 429 -3.52 -11.20 20.17
C ALA A 429 -3.86 -10.05 19.20
N GLU A 430 -5.11 -9.64 19.16
CA GLU A 430 -5.56 -8.52 18.35
C GLU A 430 -4.91 -7.20 18.80
N LEU A 431 -4.88 -6.93 20.11
CA LEU A 431 -4.21 -5.74 20.67
C LEU A 431 -2.70 -5.75 20.37
N ALA A 432 -2.04 -6.91 20.43
CA ALA A 432 -0.63 -7.03 20.07
C ALA A 432 -0.40 -6.69 18.60
N SER A 433 -1.28 -7.17 17.71
CA SER A 433 -1.25 -6.84 16.28
C SER A 433 -1.45 -5.34 16.03
N GLN A 434 -2.44 -4.74 16.69
CA GLN A 434 -2.70 -3.30 16.60
C GLN A 434 -1.52 -2.47 17.10
N GLN A 435 -0.86 -2.89 18.17
CA GLN A 435 0.34 -2.24 18.68
C GLN A 435 1.48 -2.24 17.66
N GLN A 436 1.70 -3.39 17.01
CA GLN A 436 2.72 -3.48 15.96
C GLN A 436 2.39 -2.59 14.75
N ALA A 437 1.13 -2.58 14.34
CA ALA A 437 0.67 -1.71 13.25
C ALA A 437 0.86 -0.21 13.59
N LEU A 438 0.55 0.17 14.83
CA LEU A 438 0.77 1.54 15.31
C LEU A 438 2.27 1.90 15.35
N ALA A 439 3.13 0.97 15.77
CA ALA A 439 4.57 1.20 15.75
C ALA A 439 5.09 1.43 14.33
N ALA A 440 4.66 0.61 13.38
CA ALA A 440 5.02 0.77 11.97
C ALA A 440 4.47 2.09 11.38
N ALA A 441 3.23 2.45 11.70
CA ALA A 441 2.64 3.72 11.27
C ALA A 441 3.40 4.92 11.85
N ARG A 442 3.86 4.84 13.09
CA ARG A 442 4.69 5.88 13.71
C ARG A 442 6.01 6.05 12.98
N GLU A 443 6.69 4.94 12.70
CA GLU A 443 7.97 4.97 11.98
C GLU A 443 7.81 5.59 10.57
N GLU A 444 6.71 5.25 9.86
CA GLU A 444 6.42 5.86 8.56
C GLU A 444 6.17 7.37 8.68
N LEU A 445 5.42 7.82 9.69
CA LEU A 445 5.18 9.24 9.94
C LEU A 445 6.48 9.98 10.25
N ASP A 446 7.36 9.39 11.03
CA ASP A 446 8.67 9.96 11.36
C ASP A 446 9.56 10.08 10.10
N GLN A 447 9.56 9.05 9.24
CA GLN A 447 10.26 9.09 7.95
C GLN A 447 9.69 10.16 7.01
N ARG A 448 8.36 10.27 6.90
CA ARG A 448 7.72 11.32 6.10
C ARG A 448 7.98 12.71 6.65
N THR A 449 7.99 12.85 7.99
CA THR A 449 8.37 14.11 8.64
C THR A 449 9.78 14.53 8.25
N ALA A 450 10.72 13.59 8.28
CA ALA A 450 12.10 13.85 7.88
C ALA A 450 12.20 14.24 6.39
N GLN A 451 11.46 13.57 5.51
CA GLN A 451 11.40 13.89 4.08
C GLN A 451 10.80 15.29 3.83
N LEU A 452 9.74 15.66 4.55
CA LEU A 452 9.15 17.01 4.45
C LEU A 452 10.12 18.09 4.94
N HIS A 453 10.80 17.86 6.05
CA HIS A 453 11.82 18.77 6.55
C HIS A 453 12.96 18.97 5.56
N GLU A 454 13.40 17.91 4.90
CA GLU A 454 14.39 17.98 3.83
C GLU A 454 13.86 18.79 2.64
N ALA A 455 12.62 18.53 2.21
CA ALA A 455 12.00 19.26 1.11
C ALA A 455 11.80 20.75 1.47
N GLU A 456 11.38 21.07 2.69
CA GLU A 456 11.29 22.43 3.20
C GLU A 456 12.65 23.15 3.16
N SER A 457 13.69 22.44 3.60
CA SER A 457 15.06 22.95 3.56
C SER A 457 15.51 23.24 2.12
N GLN A 458 15.21 22.33 1.18
CA GLN A 458 15.53 22.52 -0.24
C GLN A 458 14.78 23.69 -0.87
N VAL A 459 13.50 23.86 -0.54
CA VAL A 459 12.71 25.02 -1.01
C VAL A 459 13.20 26.31 -0.38
N ALA A 460 13.53 26.29 0.91
CA ALA A 460 14.12 27.45 1.58
C ALA A 460 15.44 27.88 0.91
N GLN A 461 16.30 26.92 0.60
CA GLN A 461 17.54 27.15 -0.13
C GLN A 461 17.27 27.70 -1.54
N ALA A 462 16.33 27.09 -2.29
CA ALA A 462 15.96 27.56 -3.63
C ALA A 462 15.38 28.98 -3.63
N ARG A 463 14.62 29.35 -2.61
CA ARG A 463 14.15 30.75 -2.41
C ARG A 463 15.30 31.72 -2.16
N GLN A 464 16.24 31.31 -1.33
CA GLN A 464 17.41 32.14 -1.05
C GLN A 464 18.23 32.35 -2.33
N ASP A 465 18.53 31.26 -3.05
CA ASP A 465 19.28 31.31 -4.31
C ASP A 465 18.58 32.18 -5.35
N LEU A 466 17.26 32.11 -5.47
CA LEU A 466 16.46 32.94 -6.37
C LEU A 466 16.51 34.43 -5.94
N SER A 467 16.43 34.69 -4.64
CA SER A 467 16.49 36.05 -4.10
C SER A 467 17.85 36.69 -4.36
N GLU A 468 18.93 35.95 -4.14
CA GLU A 468 20.29 36.40 -4.40
C GLU A 468 20.53 36.66 -5.91
N ALA A 469 20.03 35.76 -6.78
CA ALA A 469 20.10 35.93 -8.22
C ALA A 469 19.30 37.12 -8.72
N ARG A 470 18.10 37.40 -8.14
CA ARG A 470 17.30 38.60 -8.46
C ARG A 470 18.02 39.87 -8.06
N SER A 471 18.57 39.91 -6.85
CA SER A 471 19.32 41.08 -6.36
C SER A 471 20.53 41.37 -7.23
N ALA A 472 21.34 40.35 -7.50
CA ALA A 472 22.52 40.49 -8.34
C ALA A 472 22.19 40.94 -9.77
N THR A 473 21.09 40.46 -10.34
CA THR A 473 20.64 40.83 -11.68
C THR A 473 20.10 42.26 -11.72
N ALA A 474 19.33 42.67 -10.69
CA ALA A 474 18.82 44.04 -10.57
C ALA A 474 19.95 45.07 -10.46
N ASP A 475 20.97 44.74 -9.65
CA ASP A 475 22.16 45.59 -9.49
C ASP A 475 22.96 45.71 -10.79
N GLN A 476 23.11 44.61 -11.54
CA GLN A 476 23.79 44.61 -12.84
C GLN A 476 23.04 45.44 -13.88
N LEU A 477 21.69 45.34 -13.93
CA LEU A 477 20.87 46.10 -14.86
C LEU A 477 20.90 47.61 -14.53
N SER A 478 20.81 47.93 -13.24
CA SER A 478 20.93 49.33 -12.77
C SER A 478 22.31 49.90 -13.10
N ALA A 479 23.38 49.16 -12.80
CA ALA A 479 24.74 49.59 -13.13
C ALA A 479 24.97 49.72 -14.66
N ALA A 480 24.33 48.86 -15.47
CA ALA A 480 24.40 48.97 -16.93
C ALA A 480 23.64 50.17 -17.48
N GLN A 481 22.47 50.52 -16.91
CA GLN A 481 21.71 51.74 -17.26
C GLN A 481 22.47 53.01 -16.94
N GLU A 482 23.11 53.08 -15.76
CA GLU A 482 23.93 54.22 -15.36
C GLU A 482 25.14 54.40 -16.29
N LYS A 483 25.79 53.30 -16.70
CA LYS A 483 26.89 53.33 -17.66
C LYS A 483 26.46 53.80 -19.05
N LEU A 484 25.28 53.41 -19.51
CA LEU A 484 24.72 53.86 -20.79
C LEU A 484 24.38 55.35 -20.77
N ALA A 485 23.73 55.83 -19.70
CA ALA A 485 23.41 57.24 -19.52
C ALA A 485 24.69 58.13 -19.43
N ALA A 486 25.70 57.63 -18.70
CA ALA A 486 27.00 58.33 -18.62
C ALA A 486 27.77 58.35 -19.97
N SER A 487 27.61 57.28 -20.79
CA SER A 487 28.22 57.22 -22.14
C SER A 487 27.55 58.20 -23.09
N LEU A 488 26.19 58.31 -23.04
CA LEU A 488 25.45 59.28 -23.84
C LEU A 488 25.83 60.73 -23.48
N SER A 489 25.92 61.04 -22.20
CA SER A 489 26.34 62.35 -21.70
C SER A 489 27.76 62.72 -22.12
N ARG A 490 28.65 61.70 -22.19
CA ARG A 490 30.05 61.91 -22.61
C ARG A 490 30.23 61.99 -24.11
N LEU A 491 29.40 61.25 -24.89
CA LEU A 491 29.35 61.40 -26.34
C LEU A 491 28.95 62.79 -26.77
N ASN A 492 28.05 63.43 -26.03
CA ASN A 492 27.58 64.77 -26.28
C ASN A 492 28.59 65.84 -25.88
N ALA A 493 29.51 65.58 -24.98
CA ALA A 493 30.49 66.54 -24.47
C ALA A 493 31.76 66.61 -25.32
N GLY A 494 31.93 65.82 -26.38
CA GLY A 494 33.06 65.91 -27.33
C GLY A 494 34.41 65.40 -26.80
N GLN A 495 35.23 64.96 -27.65
CA GLN A 495 36.67 64.63 -27.68
C GLN A 495 37.38 63.97 -26.46
N THR A 496 36.85 64.04 -25.22
CA THR A 496 37.45 63.38 -24.03
C THR A 496 36.98 61.91 -23.85
N ALA A 497 36.05 61.48 -24.67
CA ALA A 497 35.39 60.19 -24.55
C ALA A 497 36.22 58.97 -25.08
N LEU A 498 37.28 59.20 -25.84
CA LEU A 498 38.04 58.11 -26.47
C LEU A 498 38.75 57.22 -25.45
N GLN A 499 39.39 57.81 -24.44
CA GLN A 499 40.05 57.07 -23.35
C GLN A 499 39.05 56.34 -22.44
N SER A 500 37.81 56.85 -22.38
CA SER A 500 36.74 56.23 -21.59
C SER A 500 36.16 54.98 -22.31
N ALA A 501 36.15 54.93 -23.65
CA ALA A 501 35.64 53.80 -24.43
C ALA A 501 36.53 52.58 -24.28
N GLU A 502 37.88 52.76 -24.30
CA GLU A 502 38.83 51.67 -24.06
C GLU A 502 38.70 51.04 -22.67
N ALA A 503 38.45 51.89 -21.65
CA ALA A 503 38.21 51.40 -20.29
C ALA A 503 36.91 50.59 -20.19
N GLN A 504 35.82 51.00 -20.88
CA GLN A 504 34.55 50.29 -20.89
C GLN A 504 34.63 48.93 -21.61
N THR A 505 35.42 48.80 -22.65
CA THR A 505 35.61 47.54 -23.36
C THR A 505 36.33 46.50 -22.49
N THR A 506 37.28 46.99 -21.66
CA THR A 506 37.99 46.14 -20.70
C THR A 506 37.05 45.61 -19.61
N GLU A 507 36.13 46.46 -19.11
CA GLU A 507 35.11 46.05 -18.13
C GLU A 507 34.06 45.10 -18.74
N GLY A 508 33.67 45.31 -20.01
CA GLY A 508 32.80 44.40 -20.76
C GLY A 508 33.38 42.99 -20.89
N ARG A 509 34.69 42.87 -21.10
CA ARG A 509 35.44 41.60 -21.11
C ARG A 509 35.40 40.91 -19.74
N GLN A 510 35.55 41.70 -18.67
CA GLN A 510 35.43 41.14 -17.30
C GLN A 510 34.02 40.59 -17.02
N SER A 511 32.98 41.35 -17.42
CA SER A 511 31.59 40.91 -17.27
C SER A 511 31.29 39.66 -18.08
N LEU A 512 31.87 39.52 -19.26
CA LEU A 512 31.74 38.32 -20.09
C LEU A 512 32.40 37.08 -19.42
N GLU A 513 33.58 37.30 -18.80
CA GLU A 513 34.28 36.25 -18.07
C GLU A 513 33.50 35.78 -16.81
N GLU A 514 32.88 36.76 -16.12
CA GLU A 514 31.96 36.42 -14.99
C GLU A 514 30.71 35.66 -15.44
N GLN A 515 30.11 36.03 -16.58
CA GLN A 515 28.99 35.26 -17.17
C GLN A 515 29.44 33.86 -17.60
N ARG A 516 30.64 33.73 -18.18
CA ARG A 516 31.23 32.44 -18.52
C ARG A 516 31.38 31.54 -17.31
N THR A 517 31.94 32.07 -16.22
CA THR A 517 32.13 31.36 -14.96
C THR A 517 30.78 30.91 -14.38
N LYS A 518 29.71 31.75 -14.49
CA LYS A 518 28.38 31.42 -14.02
C LYS A 518 27.72 30.30 -14.83
N VAL A 519 27.87 30.34 -16.16
CA VAL A 519 27.38 29.29 -17.07
C VAL A 519 28.11 27.98 -16.83
N GLU A 520 29.44 28.04 -16.69
CA GLU A 520 30.26 26.86 -16.39
C GLU A 520 29.84 26.18 -15.08
N LYS A 521 29.50 27.00 -14.06
CA LYS A 521 28.98 26.47 -12.80
C LYS A 521 27.61 25.79 -12.95
N GLN A 522 26.67 26.41 -13.68
CA GLN A 522 25.36 25.81 -13.92
C GLN A 522 25.44 24.50 -14.70
N LEU A 523 26.34 24.42 -15.68
CA LEU A 523 26.60 23.19 -16.43
C LEU A 523 27.23 22.10 -15.55
N ALA A 524 28.15 22.50 -14.65
CA ALA A 524 28.76 21.58 -13.69
C ALA A 524 27.74 21.03 -12.68
N ASP A 525 26.83 21.88 -12.20
CA ASP A 525 25.75 21.48 -11.30
C ASP A 525 24.78 20.52 -12.03
N GLY A 526 24.40 20.82 -13.28
CA GLY A 526 23.58 19.91 -14.11
C GLY A 526 24.27 18.58 -14.40
N GLN A 527 25.58 18.59 -14.67
CA GLN A 527 26.35 17.35 -14.84
C GLN A 527 26.36 16.53 -13.54
N LYS A 528 26.51 17.20 -12.41
CA LYS A 528 26.48 16.53 -11.10
C LYS A 528 25.14 15.88 -10.82
N GLU A 529 24.01 16.54 -11.15
CA GLU A 529 22.67 15.96 -11.02
C GLU A 529 22.51 14.72 -11.90
N LEU A 530 23.05 14.75 -13.12
CA LEU A 530 23.05 13.60 -14.02
C LEU A 530 23.90 12.44 -13.49
N ASP A 531 25.07 12.74 -12.93
CA ASP A 531 25.96 11.73 -12.34
C ASP A 531 25.32 11.11 -11.08
N GLU A 532 24.63 11.91 -10.27
CA GLU A 532 23.84 11.42 -9.12
C GLU A 532 22.64 10.56 -9.56
N ALA A 533 21.96 10.94 -10.63
CA ALA A 533 20.88 10.14 -11.21
C ALA A 533 21.40 8.81 -11.76
N GLN A 534 22.52 8.85 -12.51
CA GLN A 534 23.19 7.63 -13.00
C GLN A 534 23.57 6.70 -11.84
N LYS A 535 24.16 7.26 -10.79
CA LYS A 535 24.51 6.48 -9.60
C LYS A 535 23.29 5.81 -8.95
N LYS A 536 22.15 6.51 -8.88
CA LYS A 536 20.90 5.91 -8.38
C LYS A 536 20.44 4.74 -9.24
N ILE A 537 20.60 4.84 -10.58
CA ILE A 537 20.28 3.75 -11.51
C ILE A 537 21.20 2.55 -11.25
N ASP A 538 22.50 2.80 -11.06
CA ASP A 538 23.49 1.74 -10.80
C ASP A 538 23.25 1.06 -9.44
N GLU A 539 22.74 1.78 -8.46
CA GLU A 539 22.41 1.30 -7.11
C GLU A 539 21.04 0.59 -7.04
N LEU A 540 20.22 0.62 -8.09
CA LEU A 540 18.96 -0.12 -8.14
C LEU A 540 19.23 -1.62 -7.94
N LYS A 541 18.50 -2.19 -6.98
CA LYS A 541 18.60 -3.61 -6.63
C LYS A 541 17.46 -4.39 -7.26
N GLU A 542 17.70 -5.67 -7.44
CA GLU A 542 16.66 -6.59 -7.87
C GLU A 542 15.47 -6.56 -6.89
N PRO A 543 14.24 -6.58 -7.41
CA PRO A 543 13.06 -6.68 -6.57
C PRO A 543 12.97 -8.06 -5.91
N ASP A 544 12.40 -8.09 -4.74
CA ASP A 544 11.95 -9.34 -4.15
C ASP A 544 10.64 -9.77 -4.81
N VAL A 545 10.60 -10.99 -5.31
CA VAL A 545 9.41 -11.61 -5.89
C VAL A 545 8.92 -12.69 -4.94
N TYR A 546 7.65 -12.61 -4.56
CA TYR A 546 7.01 -13.55 -3.65
C TYR A 546 5.92 -14.33 -4.37
N VAL A 547 5.93 -15.63 -4.18
CA VAL A 547 4.89 -16.53 -4.65
C VAL A 547 4.09 -17.01 -3.44
N LEU A 548 2.85 -16.59 -3.38
CA LEU A 548 1.96 -16.83 -2.24
C LEU A 548 0.81 -17.72 -2.66
N ASP A 549 0.57 -18.78 -1.93
CA ASP A 549 -0.60 -19.62 -2.08
C ASP A 549 -1.81 -19.07 -1.30
N ARG A 550 -2.98 -19.66 -1.47
CA ARG A 550 -4.21 -19.27 -0.78
C ARG A 550 -4.10 -19.33 0.75
N THR A 551 -3.20 -20.15 1.31
CA THR A 551 -3.04 -20.27 2.77
C THR A 551 -2.40 -19.03 3.40
N LYS A 552 -1.80 -18.17 2.59
CA LYS A 552 -1.24 -16.88 3.03
C LYS A 552 -2.30 -15.77 3.04
N GLU A 553 -3.47 -16.01 2.44
CA GLU A 553 -4.57 -15.05 2.50
C GLU A 553 -5.30 -15.16 3.84
N ILE A 554 -5.36 -14.03 4.57
CA ILE A 554 -5.84 -13.99 5.96
C ILE A 554 -7.25 -14.59 6.09
N GLY A 555 -8.16 -14.24 5.17
CA GLY A 555 -9.54 -14.74 5.20
C GLY A 555 -9.63 -16.24 4.93
N ILE A 556 -8.86 -16.74 3.98
CA ILE A 556 -8.84 -18.17 3.62
C ILE A 556 -8.19 -18.98 4.74
N ALA A 557 -7.05 -18.49 5.25
CA ALA A 557 -6.35 -19.14 6.37
C ALA A 557 -7.22 -19.19 7.63
N ALA A 558 -7.95 -18.11 7.93
CA ALA A 558 -8.87 -18.07 9.06
C ALA A 558 -10.00 -19.11 8.92
N TYR A 559 -10.60 -19.18 7.73
CA TYR A 559 -11.66 -20.15 7.45
C TYR A 559 -11.15 -21.61 7.57
N GLN A 560 -9.96 -21.88 7.04
CA GLN A 560 -9.34 -23.21 7.15
C GLN A 560 -9.01 -23.54 8.61
N ALA A 561 -8.44 -22.61 9.35
CA ALA A 561 -8.15 -22.80 10.77
C ALA A 561 -9.42 -23.04 11.60
N ASP A 562 -10.52 -22.38 11.29
CA ASP A 562 -11.80 -22.62 11.96
C ASP A 562 -12.35 -24.02 11.62
N SER A 563 -12.23 -24.45 10.36
CA SER A 563 -12.58 -25.82 9.95
C SER A 563 -11.73 -26.89 10.67
N GLU A 564 -10.42 -26.66 10.78
CA GLU A 564 -9.49 -27.54 11.50
C GLU A 564 -9.80 -27.57 13.00
N ARG A 565 -10.07 -26.43 13.63
CA ARG A 565 -10.49 -26.36 15.04
C ARG A 565 -11.76 -27.17 15.31
N ILE A 566 -12.74 -27.09 14.41
CA ILE A 566 -13.96 -27.90 14.53
C ILE A 566 -13.63 -29.38 14.42
N ASN A 567 -12.75 -29.77 13.53
CA ASN A 567 -12.29 -31.15 13.41
C ASN A 567 -11.53 -31.62 14.66
N ASP A 568 -10.68 -30.78 15.24
CA ASP A 568 -9.95 -31.09 16.48
C ASP A 568 -10.88 -31.26 17.66
N ILE A 569 -11.87 -30.36 17.80
CA ILE A 569 -12.95 -30.51 18.80
C ILE A 569 -13.68 -31.83 18.58
N ALA A 570 -14.01 -32.16 17.32
CA ALA A 570 -14.69 -33.40 16.97
C ALA A 570 -13.85 -34.66 17.25
N ASN A 571 -12.53 -34.56 17.30
CA ASN A 571 -11.64 -35.66 17.68
C ASN A 571 -11.57 -35.87 19.21
N VAL A 572 -11.59 -34.81 19.98
CA VAL A 572 -11.45 -34.84 21.46
C VAL A 572 -12.79 -35.15 22.14
N PHE A 573 -13.88 -34.62 21.61
CA PHE A 573 -15.20 -34.70 22.20
C PHE A 573 -15.73 -36.14 22.47
N PRO A 574 -15.53 -37.10 21.57
CA PRO A 574 -15.99 -38.48 21.80
C PRO A 574 -15.30 -39.14 22.97
N LEU A 575 -14.02 -38.82 23.19
CA LEU A 575 -13.27 -39.36 24.33
C LEU A 575 -13.90 -38.92 25.65
N MET A 576 -14.29 -37.65 25.72
CA MET A 576 -14.96 -37.06 26.88
C MET A 576 -16.33 -37.73 27.14
N PHE A 577 -17.15 -37.86 26.07
CA PHE A 577 -18.44 -38.52 26.17
C PHE A 577 -18.31 -40.01 26.55
N PHE A 578 -17.32 -40.71 25.98
CA PHE A 578 -17.03 -42.08 26.33
C PHE A 578 -16.63 -42.24 27.79
N LEU A 579 -15.78 -41.37 28.32
CA LEU A 579 -15.38 -41.37 29.72
C LEU A 579 -16.59 -41.08 30.65
N VAL A 580 -17.44 -40.12 30.30
CA VAL A 580 -18.67 -39.80 31.04
C VAL A 580 -19.63 -41.00 30.99
N ALA A 581 -19.85 -41.56 29.83
CA ALA A 581 -20.73 -42.76 29.65
C ALA A 581 -20.21 -43.97 30.45
N ALA A 582 -18.88 -44.20 30.42
CA ALA A 582 -18.23 -45.28 31.18
C ALA A 582 -18.41 -45.04 32.70
N LEU A 583 -18.20 -43.81 33.16
CA LEU A 583 -18.31 -43.44 34.57
C LEU A 583 -19.75 -43.57 35.08
N VAL A 584 -20.73 -43.09 34.28
CA VAL A 584 -22.17 -43.22 34.57
C VAL A 584 -22.57 -44.70 34.53
N SER A 585 -22.04 -45.49 33.59
CA SER A 585 -22.28 -46.95 33.54
C SER A 585 -21.69 -47.67 34.76
N LEU A 586 -20.48 -47.31 35.16
CA LEU A 586 -19.82 -47.87 36.34
C LEU A 586 -20.57 -47.55 37.64
N THR A 587 -20.97 -46.28 37.81
CA THR A 587 -21.74 -45.88 38.98
C THR A 587 -23.19 -46.39 39.00
N SER A 588 -23.72 -46.79 37.84
CA SER A 588 -25.05 -47.39 37.75
C SER A 588 -25.03 -48.92 37.97
N MET A 589 -23.83 -49.59 37.86
CA MET A 589 -23.65 -51.00 38.13
C MET A 589 -23.26 -51.33 39.57
N THR A 590 -22.80 -50.33 40.31
CA THR A 590 -22.63 -50.41 41.77
C THR A 590 -23.88 -49.90 42.46
#